data_84d5d658b77cd851a6502808750f4d35
#
_entry.id   84d5d658b77cd851a6502808750f4d35
#
_cell.length_a   1.000
_cell.length_b   1.000
_cell.length_c   1.000
_cell.angle_alpha   90.00
_cell.angle_beta   90.00
_cell.angle_gamma   90.00
#
_symmetry.space_group_name_H-M   'P 1'
#
loop_
_entity.id
_entity.type
_entity.pdbx_description
1 polymer ?
#
loop_
_entity_poly.entity_id
_entity_poly.type
_entity_poly.pdbx_seq_one_letter_code
_entity_poly.pdbx_strand_id
1 'polypeptide(L)'
;MNILFLTENEISPMMGGTERITLTLSESFAAMGHRCFLAFGRRCKLPQVAEFSAVLPYDEVPSQETAFSGFLAENQIDIVVSNLVRIEYKHRLLPLLYRLTRRQGARMVVCLHAMPGEEILGNSLRSSLWRIFHGYPLADALKDMALRVTPDCLIRTIFRRKLQNRYRLLHDHADALVLLSTTFFDAVSKLGGIPIDDKFKAIPNALSYSHFADEAEILGKEKEVLIVARMDERAKRLSEALKIWRRVERSGQCPEWRLTVVGGGTDWEWYKRMARRMHLKRVTFTGRQEDLTPYYRRAAVFMMTSAYEGWGITLTESQQFGAVPVVYNSYTSLSDVVTDGESGLVIPDKNASAYAAALIGLMNGKQRRERMALSAVEAGRRYESGKVSARWIELFETLLKHE
;
A
#
# COMPACT_ATOMS: atom_id res chain seq x y z
N MET A 1 -12.90 -12.84 -20.55
CA MET A 1 -12.89 -13.65 -19.31
C MET A 1 -13.82 -13.05 -18.28
N ASN A 2 -14.37 -13.88 -17.42
CA ASN A 2 -15.18 -13.51 -16.26
C ASN A 2 -14.31 -13.61 -15.01
N ILE A 3 -14.01 -12.46 -14.40
CA ILE A 3 -13.01 -12.32 -13.32
C ILE A 3 -13.74 -11.93 -12.03
N LEU A 4 -13.65 -12.77 -11.00
CA LEU A 4 -14.21 -12.51 -9.68
C LEU A 4 -13.13 -11.98 -8.73
N PHE A 5 -13.33 -10.78 -8.20
CA PHE A 5 -12.53 -10.26 -7.08
C PHE A 5 -13.15 -10.68 -5.75
N LEU A 6 -12.31 -11.18 -4.84
CA LEU A 6 -12.70 -11.54 -3.48
C LEU A 6 -12.04 -10.58 -2.50
N THR A 7 -12.86 -9.84 -1.75
CA THR A 7 -12.41 -8.82 -0.80
C THR A 7 -13.06 -8.99 0.58
N GLU A 8 -12.47 -8.41 1.62
CA GLU A 8 -13.07 -8.42 2.98
C GLU A 8 -14.19 -7.43 3.12
N ASN A 9 -14.08 -6.30 2.44
CA ASN A 9 -15.08 -5.23 2.48
C ASN A 9 -15.58 -4.95 1.07
N GLU A 10 -16.80 -4.46 0.99
CA GLU A 10 -17.32 -3.85 -0.20
C GLU A 10 -16.41 -2.71 -0.66
N ILE A 11 -16.18 -2.58 -1.97
CA ILE A 11 -15.18 -1.64 -2.50
C ILE A 11 -15.74 -0.22 -2.53
N SER A 12 -14.96 0.70 -1.98
CA SER A 12 -15.14 2.15 -2.16
C SER A 12 -13.79 2.80 -2.43
N PRO A 13 -13.69 3.75 -3.36
CA PRO A 13 -12.44 4.46 -3.67
C PRO A 13 -11.89 5.24 -2.46
N MET A 14 -12.74 5.52 -1.48
CA MET A 14 -12.37 6.18 -0.23
C MET A 14 -11.76 5.22 0.82
N MET A 15 -11.68 3.93 0.56
CA MET A 15 -11.07 2.95 1.47
C MET A 15 -9.55 2.87 1.31
N GLY A 16 -8.96 1.77 1.74
CA GLY A 16 -7.52 1.57 1.72
C GLY A 16 -6.93 1.35 0.32
N GLY A 17 -5.62 1.08 0.29
CA GLY A 17 -4.91 0.87 -0.98
C GLY A 17 -5.37 -0.38 -1.73
N THR A 18 -5.69 -1.47 -1.02
CA THR A 18 -6.14 -2.74 -1.65
C THR A 18 -7.46 -2.55 -2.39
N GLU A 19 -8.42 -1.84 -1.80
CA GLU A 19 -9.70 -1.56 -2.41
C GLU A 19 -9.55 -0.66 -3.64
N ARG A 20 -8.71 0.38 -3.57
CA ARG A 20 -8.40 1.25 -4.71
C ARG A 20 -7.78 0.48 -5.87
N ILE A 21 -6.82 -0.40 -5.59
CA ILE A 21 -6.18 -1.22 -6.63
C ILE A 21 -7.17 -2.21 -7.25
N THR A 22 -8.03 -2.83 -6.46
CA THR A 22 -9.07 -3.72 -6.98
C THR A 22 -10.01 -2.97 -7.93
N LEU A 23 -10.41 -1.74 -7.56
CA LEU A 23 -11.22 -0.88 -8.42
C LEU A 23 -10.48 -0.53 -9.72
N THR A 24 -9.25 -0.02 -9.63
CA THR A 24 -8.43 0.34 -10.79
C THR A 24 -8.25 -0.84 -11.76
N LEU A 25 -8.00 -2.05 -11.23
CA LEU A 25 -7.88 -3.25 -12.07
C LEU A 25 -9.21 -3.65 -12.70
N SER A 26 -10.32 -3.58 -11.95
CA SER A 26 -11.65 -3.94 -12.50
C SER A 26 -12.07 -3.00 -13.64
N GLU A 27 -11.83 -1.69 -13.49
CA GLU A 27 -12.09 -0.70 -14.54
C GLU A 27 -11.20 -0.95 -15.78
N SER A 28 -9.91 -1.22 -15.57
CA SER A 28 -8.98 -1.51 -16.65
C SER A 28 -9.31 -2.83 -17.37
N PHE A 29 -9.68 -3.87 -16.65
CA PHE A 29 -10.12 -5.15 -17.26
C PHE A 29 -11.43 -4.99 -18.03
N ALA A 30 -12.38 -4.20 -17.50
CA ALA A 30 -13.62 -3.89 -18.21
C ALA A 30 -13.35 -3.15 -19.54
N ALA A 31 -12.42 -2.17 -19.52
CA ALA A 31 -11.98 -1.47 -20.74
C ALA A 31 -11.31 -2.41 -21.77
N MET A 32 -10.72 -3.54 -21.32
CA MET A 32 -10.15 -4.58 -22.16
C MET A 32 -11.20 -5.64 -22.61
N GLY A 33 -12.49 -5.44 -22.32
CA GLY A 33 -13.57 -6.33 -22.72
C GLY A 33 -13.80 -7.54 -21.79
N HIS A 34 -13.28 -7.53 -20.58
CA HIS A 34 -13.51 -8.55 -19.57
C HIS A 34 -14.67 -8.18 -18.65
N ARG A 35 -15.39 -9.17 -18.12
CA ARG A 35 -16.45 -8.94 -17.14
C ARG A 35 -15.89 -9.12 -15.73
N CYS A 36 -16.13 -8.13 -14.86
CA CYS A 36 -15.64 -8.13 -13.48
C CYS A 36 -16.81 -8.35 -12.51
N PHE A 37 -16.57 -9.17 -11.50
CA PHE A 37 -17.50 -9.57 -10.46
C PHE A 37 -16.86 -9.32 -9.09
N LEU A 38 -17.66 -9.12 -8.06
CA LEU A 38 -17.18 -8.87 -6.71
C LEU A 38 -17.85 -9.81 -5.70
N ALA A 39 -17.05 -10.46 -4.85
CA ALA A 39 -17.55 -11.08 -3.64
C ALA A 39 -16.89 -10.41 -2.42
N PHE A 40 -17.68 -9.95 -1.46
CA PHE A 40 -17.20 -9.23 -0.29
C PHE A 40 -17.88 -9.70 1.00
N GLY A 41 -17.18 -9.56 2.14
CA GLY A 41 -17.72 -9.93 3.44
C GLY A 41 -18.62 -8.84 4.02
N ARG A 42 -18.07 -7.69 4.28
CA ARG A 42 -18.73 -6.61 5.02
C ARG A 42 -19.15 -5.48 4.12
N ARG A 43 -20.41 -5.01 4.28
CA ARG A 43 -20.85 -3.79 3.58
C ARG A 43 -20.08 -2.56 4.01
N CYS A 44 -19.84 -1.69 3.05
CA CYS A 44 -19.24 -0.38 3.26
C CYS A 44 -20.33 0.66 3.44
N LYS A 45 -20.14 1.61 4.39
CA LYS A 45 -21.04 2.75 4.56
C LYS A 45 -20.69 3.94 3.66
N LEU A 46 -19.62 3.82 2.87
CA LEU A 46 -19.15 4.85 1.96
C LEU A 46 -19.80 4.68 0.58
N PRO A 47 -19.89 5.78 -0.22
CA PRO A 47 -20.44 5.69 -1.57
C PRO A 47 -19.74 4.63 -2.42
N GLN A 48 -20.53 3.82 -3.10
CA GLN A 48 -20.04 2.88 -4.11
C GLN A 48 -19.91 3.60 -5.44
N VAL A 49 -18.84 3.33 -6.15
CA VAL A 49 -18.57 3.93 -7.48
C VAL A 49 -18.25 2.87 -8.53
N ALA A 50 -18.02 1.62 -8.12
CA ALA A 50 -17.63 0.56 -9.03
C ALA A 50 -18.84 -0.20 -9.60
N GLU A 51 -18.89 -0.31 -10.91
CA GLU A 51 -19.84 -1.18 -11.62
C GLU A 51 -19.23 -2.57 -11.79
N PHE A 52 -19.74 -3.54 -11.03
CA PHE A 52 -19.47 -4.96 -11.23
C PHE A 52 -20.67 -5.60 -11.91
N SER A 53 -20.42 -6.59 -12.76
CA SER A 53 -21.48 -7.33 -13.49
C SER A 53 -22.45 -8.04 -12.54
N ALA A 54 -21.96 -8.53 -11.40
CA ALA A 54 -22.74 -9.00 -10.27
C ALA A 54 -21.92 -8.98 -8.98
N VAL A 55 -22.60 -8.97 -7.83
CA VAL A 55 -21.98 -8.90 -6.48
C VAL A 55 -22.53 -9.99 -5.56
N LEU A 56 -21.65 -10.56 -4.71
CA LEU A 56 -21.99 -11.55 -3.69
C LEU A 56 -21.52 -11.08 -2.31
N PRO A 57 -22.44 -10.66 -1.41
CA PRO A 57 -22.13 -10.37 -0.01
C PRO A 57 -22.07 -11.68 0.79
N TYR A 58 -20.91 -12.34 0.86
CA TYR A 58 -20.80 -13.71 1.39
C TYR A 58 -20.97 -13.86 2.91
N ASP A 59 -20.82 -12.80 3.69
CA ASP A 59 -21.11 -12.84 5.15
C ASP A 59 -22.60 -12.74 5.46
N GLU A 60 -23.44 -12.36 4.46
CA GLU A 60 -24.89 -12.21 4.58
C GLU A 60 -25.69 -13.43 4.12
N VAL A 61 -25.01 -14.46 3.59
CA VAL A 61 -25.67 -15.66 3.04
C VAL A 61 -25.69 -16.80 4.06
N PRO A 62 -26.79 -17.61 4.11
CA PRO A 62 -26.92 -18.73 5.07
C PRO A 62 -25.86 -19.81 4.89
N SER A 63 -25.45 -20.08 3.66
CA SER A 63 -24.41 -21.05 3.32
C SER A 63 -23.44 -20.47 2.32
N GLN A 64 -22.21 -20.22 2.76
CA GLN A 64 -21.17 -19.72 1.87
C GLN A 64 -20.82 -20.71 0.75
N GLU A 65 -20.79 -22.01 1.03
CA GLU A 65 -20.47 -23.04 0.03
C GLU A 65 -21.49 -23.03 -1.12
N THR A 66 -22.78 -23.04 -0.81
CA THR A 66 -23.87 -23.01 -1.80
C THR A 66 -23.87 -21.70 -2.57
N ALA A 67 -23.72 -20.58 -1.89
CA ALA A 67 -23.74 -19.26 -2.49
C ALA A 67 -22.56 -19.05 -3.46
N PHE A 68 -21.33 -19.43 -3.05
CA PHE A 68 -20.16 -19.34 -3.94
C PHE A 68 -20.28 -20.30 -5.12
N SER A 69 -20.69 -21.56 -4.90
CA SER A 69 -20.85 -22.54 -5.98
C SER A 69 -21.86 -22.08 -7.02
N GLY A 70 -23.03 -21.59 -6.59
CA GLY A 70 -24.04 -21.00 -7.46
C GLY A 70 -23.50 -19.79 -8.22
N PHE A 71 -22.88 -18.84 -7.51
CA PHE A 71 -22.36 -17.61 -8.11
C PHE A 71 -21.28 -17.87 -9.16
N LEU A 72 -20.35 -18.82 -8.90
CA LEU A 72 -19.31 -19.20 -9.85
C LEU A 72 -19.92 -19.82 -11.13
N ALA A 73 -20.92 -20.70 -10.98
CA ALA A 73 -21.57 -21.38 -12.09
C ALA A 73 -22.46 -20.43 -12.93
N GLU A 74 -23.34 -19.66 -12.28
CA GLU A 74 -24.25 -18.72 -12.94
C GLU A 74 -23.52 -17.64 -13.74
N ASN A 75 -22.38 -17.17 -13.24
CA ASN A 75 -21.59 -16.12 -13.88
C ASN A 75 -20.44 -16.67 -14.72
N GLN A 76 -20.31 -17.99 -14.84
CA GLN A 76 -19.25 -18.64 -15.64
C GLN A 76 -17.87 -18.08 -15.33
N ILE A 77 -17.50 -18.02 -14.04
CA ILE A 77 -16.25 -17.42 -13.59
C ILE A 77 -15.05 -18.24 -14.07
N ASP A 78 -14.13 -17.58 -14.77
CA ASP A 78 -12.88 -18.17 -15.26
C ASP A 78 -11.74 -18.03 -14.24
N ILE A 79 -11.67 -16.87 -13.60
CA ILE A 79 -10.58 -16.50 -12.67
C ILE A 79 -11.17 -15.93 -11.39
N VAL A 80 -10.62 -16.35 -10.26
CA VAL A 80 -10.86 -15.74 -8.94
C VAL A 80 -9.59 -15.07 -8.43
N VAL A 81 -9.63 -13.77 -8.20
CA VAL A 81 -8.53 -12.98 -7.63
C VAL A 81 -8.83 -12.69 -6.15
N SER A 82 -8.12 -13.34 -5.27
CA SER A 82 -8.28 -13.18 -3.83
C SER A 82 -7.37 -12.09 -3.28
N ASN A 83 -7.96 -10.97 -2.86
CA ASN A 83 -7.33 -9.84 -2.18
C ASN A 83 -7.60 -9.86 -0.66
N LEU A 84 -7.85 -11.04 -0.08
CA LEU A 84 -8.10 -11.18 1.34
C LEU A 84 -6.84 -10.87 2.15
N VAL A 85 -6.94 -9.92 3.10
CA VAL A 85 -5.82 -9.47 3.94
C VAL A 85 -5.86 -10.15 5.31
N ARG A 86 -7.03 -10.26 5.95
CA ARG A 86 -7.16 -10.76 7.31
C ARG A 86 -7.03 -12.28 7.41
N ILE A 87 -6.30 -12.72 8.45
CA ILE A 87 -6.02 -14.14 8.69
C ILE A 87 -7.32 -14.95 8.91
N GLU A 88 -8.31 -14.38 9.60
CA GLU A 88 -9.57 -15.05 9.93
C GLU A 88 -10.36 -15.49 8.69
N TYR A 89 -10.47 -14.60 7.70
CA TYR A 89 -11.11 -14.94 6.42
C TYR A 89 -10.28 -15.94 5.62
N LYS A 90 -8.96 -15.81 5.63
CA LYS A 90 -8.07 -16.69 4.87
C LYS A 90 -8.17 -18.14 5.32
N HIS A 91 -8.18 -18.41 6.63
CA HIS A 91 -8.19 -19.78 7.15
C HIS A 91 -9.49 -20.54 6.86
N ARG A 92 -10.62 -19.85 6.84
CA ARG A 92 -11.93 -20.48 6.60
C ARG A 92 -12.34 -20.46 5.13
N LEU A 93 -12.20 -19.30 4.53
CA LEU A 93 -12.81 -19.03 3.22
C LEU A 93 -11.91 -19.45 2.06
N LEU A 94 -10.60 -19.19 2.14
CA LEU A 94 -9.70 -19.47 1.04
C LEU A 94 -9.64 -20.96 0.64
N PRO A 95 -9.52 -21.92 1.57
CA PRO A 95 -9.55 -23.35 1.21
C PRO A 95 -10.87 -23.78 0.60
N LEU A 96 -11.99 -23.27 1.14
CA LEU A 96 -13.31 -23.55 0.59
C LEU A 96 -13.43 -23.02 -0.84
N LEU A 97 -13.13 -21.76 -1.03
CA LEU A 97 -13.27 -21.12 -2.33
C LEU A 97 -12.32 -21.71 -3.37
N TYR A 98 -11.07 -22.02 -3.00
CA TYR A 98 -10.14 -22.72 -3.89
C TYR A 98 -10.71 -24.05 -4.38
N ARG A 99 -11.24 -24.87 -3.47
CA ARG A 99 -11.89 -26.15 -3.82
C ARG A 99 -13.07 -25.96 -4.77
N LEU A 100 -13.93 -24.97 -4.50
CA LEU A 100 -15.10 -24.69 -5.35
C LEU A 100 -14.68 -24.15 -6.72
N THR A 101 -13.73 -23.24 -6.76
CA THR A 101 -13.14 -22.68 -7.99
C THR A 101 -12.60 -23.80 -8.90
N ARG A 102 -11.81 -24.71 -8.31
CA ARG A 102 -11.22 -25.84 -9.08
C ARG A 102 -12.27 -26.83 -9.58
N ARG A 103 -13.34 -27.06 -8.81
CA ARG A 103 -14.47 -27.91 -9.24
C ARG A 103 -15.22 -27.37 -10.45
N GLN A 104 -15.23 -26.06 -10.63
CA GLN A 104 -15.85 -25.37 -11.77
C GLN A 104 -14.90 -25.18 -12.96
N GLY A 105 -13.66 -25.69 -12.90
CA GLY A 105 -12.66 -25.50 -13.95
C GLY A 105 -11.96 -24.13 -13.91
N ALA A 106 -12.36 -23.24 -13.02
CA ALA A 106 -11.75 -21.92 -12.86
C ALA A 106 -10.38 -21.96 -12.14
N ARG A 107 -9.62 -20.88 -12.20
CA ARG A 107 -8.32 -20.73 -11.55
C ARG A 107 -8.36 -19.70 -10.43
N MET A 108 -7.57 -19.94 -9.37
CA MET A 108 -7.46 -19.07 -8.21
C MET A 108 -6.11 -18.38 -8.17
N VAL A 109 -6.13 -17.06 -8.21
CA VAL A 109 -4.94 -16.19 -7.99
C VAL A 109 -5.06 -15.52 -6.64
N VAL A 110 -4.05 -15.69 -5.78
CA VAL A 110 -3.99 -15.03 -4.47
C VAL A 110 -3.00 -13.88 -4.54
N CYS A 111 -3.42 -12.66 -4.20
CA CYS A 111 -2.56 -11.49 -4.18
C CYS A 111 -2.24 -11.07 -2.75
N LEU A 112 -0.95 -10.83 -2.46
CA LEU A 112 -0.48 -10.31 -1.19
C LEU A 112 -0.06 -8.83 -1.35
N HIS A 113 -0.93 -7.92 -0.91
CA HIS A 113 -0.70 -6.46 -0.98
C HIS A 113 0.15 -5.90 0.17
N ALA A 114 0.48 -6.72 1.17
CA ALA A 114 1.26 -6.33 2.33
C ALA A 114 2.73 -6.71 2.18
N MET A 115 3.62 -6.00 2.87
CA MET A 115 5.03 -6.40 2.98
C MET A 115 5.12 -7.71 3.77
N PRO A 116 5.82 -8.74 3.27
CA PRO A 116 5.98 -9.99 3.99
C PRO A 116 6.66 -9.79 5.35
N GLY A 117 6.03 -10.30 6.40
CA GLY A 117 6.58 -10.22 7.76
C GLY A 117 6.38 -8.88 8.46
N GLU A 118 5.57 -7.96 7.94
CA GLU A 118 5.28 -6.67 8.58
C GLU A 118 4.73 -6.82 10.01
N GLU A 119 4.11 -7.94 10.31
CA GLU A 119 3.59 -8.26 11.64
C GLU A 119 4.70 -8.41 12.69
N ILE A 120 5.92 -8.80 12.26
CA ILE A 120 7.10 -8.97 13.14
C ILE A 120 7.80 -7.63 13.35
N LEU A 121 7.60 -6.66 12.47
CA LEU A 121 8.20 -5.35 12.55
C LEU A 121 7.55 -4.54 13.69
N GLY A 122 7.94 -4.87 14.91
CA GLY A 122 7.51 -4.16 16.11
C GLY A 122 8.25 -2.84 16.30
N ASN A 123 7.56 -1.87 16.87
CA ASN A 123 8.20 -0.63 17.35
C ASN A 123 9.22 -0.93 18.46
N SER A 124 10.32 -0.20 18.61
CA SER A 124 11.26 -0.36 19.73
C SER A 124 10.68 0.16 21.05
N LEU A 125 11.06 -0.42 22.19
CA LEU A 125 10.64 0.03 23.54
C LEU A 125 10.83 1.55 23.71
N ARG A 126 11.93 2.06 23.19
CA ARG A 126 12.28 3.47 23.20
C ARG A 126 11.28 4.36 22.46
N SER A 127 10.69 3.86 21.37
CA SER A 127 9.66 4.58 20.62
C SER A 127 8.32 4.59 21.35
N SER A 128 7.97 3.54 22.08
CA SER A 128 6.73 3.51 22.87
C SER A 128 6.79 4.44 24.06
N LEU A 129 7.90 4.47 24.81
CA LEU A 129 8.11 5.44 25.89
C LEU A 129 8.06 6.87 25.38
N TRP A 130 8.74 7.15 24.27
CA TRP A 130 8.72 8.48 23.66
C TRP A 130 7.29 8.90 23.26
N ARG A 131 6.49 7.98 22.72
CA ARG A 131 5.08 8.21 22.35
C ARG A 131 4.23 8.56 23.58
N ILE A 132 4.41 7.84 24.72
CA ILE A 132 3.72 8.12 25.98
C ILE A 132 4.03 9.56 26.45
N PHE A 133 5.32 9.94 26.49
CA PHE A 133 5.74 11.29 26.89
C PHE A 133 5.16 12.39 25.98
N HIS A 134 4.80 12.05 24.72
CA HIS A 134 4.18 12.99 23.78
C HIS A 134 2.65 12.83 23.71
N GLY A 135 2.03 12.18 24.70
CA GLY A 135 0.57 12.12 24.85
C GLY A 135 -0.13 11.06 23.98
N TYR A 136 0.60 10.00 23.63
CA TYR A 136 -0.02 8.82 23.00
C TYR A 136 -0.89 8.07 24.01
N PRO A 137 -2.03 7.45 23.62
CA PRO A 137 -2.91 6.72 24.53
C PRO A 137 -2.14 5.66 25.32
N LEU A 138 -2.23 5.72 26.64
CA LEU A 138 -1.48 4.84 27.54
C LEU A 138 -1.82 3.37 27.33
N ALA A 139 -3.10 3.05 27.11
CA ALA A 139 -3.57 1.69 26.88
C ALA A 139 -2.92 1.02 25.66
N ASP A 140 -2.77 1.78 24.56
CA ASP A 140 -2.15 1.27 23.32
C ASP A 140 -0.63 1.17 23.47
N ALA A 141 -0.03 2.11 24.20
CA ALA A 141 1.39 2.05 24.51
C ALA A 141 1.74 0.90 25.45
N LEU A 142 0.86 0.57 26.42
CA LEU A 142 1.02 -0.57 27.32
C LEU A 142 0.86 -1.91 26.59
N LYS A 143 -0.09 -2.02 25.64
CA LYS A 143 -0.18 -3.20 24.75
C LYS A 143 1.10 -3.39 23.95
N ASP A 144 1.62 -2.33 23.39
CA ASP A 144 2.89 -2.34 22.67
C ASP A 144 4.05 -2.74 23.59
N MET A 145 4.07 -2.33 24.84
CA MET A 145 5.07 -2.71 25.85
C MET A 145 4.94 -4.17 26.29
N ALA A 146 3.73 -4.66 26.53
CA ALA A 146 3.48 -6.05 26.94
C ALA A 146 3.98 -7.06 25.89
N LEU A 147 3.79 -6.78 24.62
CA LEU A 147 4.35 -7.58 23.52
C LEU A 147 5.90 -7.59 23.49
N ARG A 148 6.56 -6.72 24.22
CA ARG A 148 8.03 -6.53 24.21
C ARG A 148 8.75 -7.00 25.45
N VAL A 149 8.04 -7.14 26.55
CA VAL A 149 8.55 -7.78 27.79
C VAL A 149 8.56 -9.31 27.62
N THR A 150 7.77 -9.84 26.68
CA THR A 150 7.84 -11.26 26.30
C THR A 150 9.19 -11.52 25.61
N PRO A 151 9.95 -12.54 26.03
CA PRO A 151 11.24 -12.84 25.43
C PRO A 151 11.15 -12.91 23.90
N ASP A 152 12.04 -12.21 23.20
CA ASP A 152 12.08 -12.14 21.73
C ASP A 152 12.02 -13.53 21.07
N CYS A 153 12.63 -14.53 21.68
CA CYS A 153 12.61 -15.92 21.20
C CYS A 153 11.20 -16.53 21.23
N LEU A 154 10.39 -16.24 22.25
CA LEU A 154 9.03 -16.77 22.36
C LEU A 154 8.08 -16.06 21.40
N ILE A 155 8.17 -14.73 21.29
CA ILE A 155 7.41 -13.94 20.33
C ILE A 155 7.74 -14.40 18.90
N ARG A 156 9.02 -14.49 18.57
CA ARG A 156 9.48 -14.95 17.25
C ARG A 156 8.98 -16.36 16.95
N THR A 157 8.96 -17.26 17.93
CA THR A 157 8.48 -18.64 17.73
C THR A 157 6.97 -18.69 17.47
N ILE A 158 6.17 -17.95 18.25
CA ILE A 158 4.70 -17.91 18.07
C ILE A 158 4.34 -17.23 16.74
N PHE A 159 4.95 -16.08 16.46
CA PHE A 159 4.70 -15.36 15.19
C PHE A 159 5.23 -16.15 14.00
N ARG A 160 6.38 -16.80 14.12
CA ARG A 160 6.96 -17.63 13.05
C ARG A 160 6.02 -18.75 12.63
N ARG A 161 5.44 -19.51 13.60
CA ARG A 161 4.45 -20.55 13.28
C ARG A 161 3.20 -19.99 12.62
N LYS A 162 2.67 -18.87 13.12
CA LYS A 162 1.50 -18.20 12.51
C LYS A 162 1.78 -17.76 11.09
N LEU A 163 2.93 -17.14 10.84
CA LEU A 163 3.33 -16.70 9.51
C LEU A 163 3.61 -17.88 8.59
N GLN A 164 4.27 -18.92 9.08
CA GLN A 164 4.50 -20.14 8.34
C GLN A 164 3.19 -20.76 7.85
N ASN A 165 2.22 -20.93 8.76
CA ASN A 165 0.91 -21.45 8.42
C ASN A 165 0.17 -20.53 7.42
N ARG A 166 0.30 -19.22 7.60
CA ARG A 166 -0.32 -18.22 6.69
C ARG A 166 0.21 -18.35 5.27
N TYR A 167 1.54 -18.29 5.09
CA TYR A 167 2.12 -18.31 3.75
C TYR A 167 1.95 -19.67 3.07
N ARG A 168 2.03 -20.77 3.83
CA ARG A 168 1.66 -22.10 3.30
C ARG A 168 0.22 -22.14 2.83
N LEU A 169 -0.72 -21.64 3.64
CA LEU A 169 -2.13 -21.59 3.27
C LEU A 169 -2.35 -20.81 1.95
N LEU A 170 -1.69 -19.66 1.78
CA LEU A 170 -1.80 -18.86 0.55
C LEU A 170 -1.24 -19.63 -0.65
N HIS A 171 -0.09 -20.26 -0.51
CA HIS A 171 0.59 -21.02 -1.54
C HIS A 171 -0.18 -22.29 -1.94
N ASP A 172 -0.66 -23.06 -0.94
CA ASP A 172 -1.32 -24.35 -1.15
C ASP A 172 -2.72 -24.19 -1.77
N HIS A 173 -3.35 -23.01 -1.59
CA HIS A 173 -4.67 -22.70 -2.12
C HIS A 173 -4.65 -21.58 -3.17
N ALA A 174 -3.66 -21.64 -4.06
CA ALA A 174 -3.54 -20.77 -5.20
C ALA A 174 -2.98 -21.53 -6.41
N ASP A 175 -3.43 -21.19 -7.60
CA ASP A 175 -2.81 -21.57 -8.87
C ASP A 175 -1.65 -20.60 -9.19
N ALA A 176 -1.76 -19.34 -8.72
CA ALA A 176 -0.66 -18.36 -8.69
C ALA A 176 -0.71 -17.51 -7.41
N LEU A 177 0.46 -17.25 -6.84
CA LEU A 177 0.67 -16.34 -5.70
C LEU A 177 1.34 -15.08 -6.20
N VAL A 178 0.56 -14.00 -6.31
CA VAL A 178 1.04 -12.70 -6.79
C VAL A 178 1.56 -11.88 -5.62
N LEU A 179 2.81 -11.47 -5.72
CA LEU A 179 3.48 -10.53 -4.83
C LEU A 179 3.76 -9.24 -5.60
N LEU A 180 3.90 -8.11 -4.89
CA LEU A 180 4.06 -6.81 -5.55
C LEU A 180 5.47 -6.59 -6.12
N SER A 181 6.46 -7.36 -5.63
CA SER A 181 7.88 -7.29 -6.03
C SER A 181 8.52 -8.67 -5.97
N THR A 182 9.49 -8.93 -6.83
CA THR A 182 10.34 -10.12 -6.75
C THR A 182 11.19 -10.13 -5.48
N THR A 183 11.49 -8.96 -4.91
CA THR A 183 12.23 -8.83 -3.65
C THR A 183 11.50 -9.46 -2.46
N PHE A 184 10.20 -9.75 -2.60
CA PHE A 184 9.38 -10.41 -1.57
C PHE A 184 9.44 -11.94 -1.62
N PHE A 185 9.90 -12.53 -2.71
CA PHE A 185 9.90 -13.99 -2.90
C PHE A 185 10.67 -14.71 -1.79
N ASP A 186 11.90 -14.30 -1.55
CA ASP A 186 12.75 -14.85 -0.50
C ASP A 186 12.14 -14.72 0.90
N ALA A 187 11.53 -13.58 1.19
CA ALA A 187 10.90 -13.34 2.48
C ALA A 187 9.69 -14.27 2.69
N VAL A 188 8.81 -14.41 1.70
CA VAL A 188 7.65 -15.30 1.74
C VAL A 188 8.08 -16.75 1.83
N SER A 189 9.06 -17.18 1.04
CA SER A 189 9.64 -18.52 1.06
C SER A 189 10.20 -18.87 2.45
N LYS A 190 11.07 -18.02 3.01
CA LYS A 190 11.69 -18.23 4.33
C LYS A 190 10.67 -18.22 5.47
N LEU A 191 9.71 -17.29 5.45
CA LEU A 191 8.69 -17.18 6.48
C LEU A 191 7.67 -18.33 6.40
N GLY A 192 7.30 -18.76 5.19
CA GLY A 192 6.37 -19.86 4.95
C GLY A 192 7.01 -21.24 5.04
N GLY A 193 8.32 -21.35 4.89
CA GLY A 193 9.00 -22.63 4.69
C GLY A 193 8.46 -23.34 3.44
N ILE A 194 8.27 -22.60 2.36
CA ILE A 194 7.75 -23.04 1.06
C ILE A 194 8.81 -22.78 -0.03
N PRO A 195 8.89 -23.61 -1.07
CA PRO A 195 9.81 -23.35 -2.18
C PRO A 195 9.35 -22.13 -2.98
N ILE A 196 10.29 -21.46 -3.65
CA ILE A 196 9.97 -20.52 -4.72
C ILE A 196 9.79 -21.38 -5.98
N ASP A 197 8.58 -21.46 -6.46
CA ASP A 197 8.16 -22.25 -7.62
C ASP A 197 7.43 -21.38 -8.66
N ASP A 198 6.87 -22.04 -9.68
CA ASP A 198 6.16 -21.38 -10.79
C ASP A 198 4.88 -20.64 -10.37
N LYS A 199 4.37 -20.90 -9.16
CA LYS A 199 3.23 -20.14 -8.62
C LYS A 199 3.59 -18.72 -8.23
N PHE A 200 4.87 -18.46 -7.88
CA PHE A 200 5.32 -17.12 -7.50
C PHE A 200 5.36 -16.20 -8.71
N LYS A 201 4.57 -15.15 -8.66
CA LYS A 201 4.50 -14.10 -9.69
C LYS A 201 4.69 -12.73 -9.05
N ALA A 202 5.35 -11.82 -9.75
CA ALA A 202 5.52 -10.45 -9.29
C ALA A 202 4.75 -9.51 -10.23
N ILE A 203 3.68 -8.90 -9.73
CA ILE A 203 2.92 -7.88 -10.45
C ILE A 203 2.72 -6.69 -9.52
N PRO A 204 3.26 -5.50 -9.87
CA PRO A 204 3.15 -4.31 -9.04
C PRO A 204 1.72 -3.78 -8.98
N ASN A 205 1.45 -2.88 -8.05
CA ASN A 205 0.20 -2.14 -8.05
C ASN A 205 0.15 -1.15 -9.22
N ALA A 206 -1.01 -1.07 -9.86
CA ALA A 206 -1.29 -0.10 -10.90
C ALA A 206 -1.48 1.31 -10.33
N LEU A 207 -1.19 2.34 -11.13
CA LEU A 207 -1.56 3.72 -10.85
C LEU A 207 -3.08 3.89 -11.01
N SER A 208 -3.67 4.66 -10.07
CA SER A 208 -5.12 4.91 -10.06
C SER A 208 -5.56 6.10 -10.92
N TYR A 209 -4.61 6.90 -11.37
CA TYR A 209 -4.87 8.06 -12.23
C TYR A 209 -4.36 7.79 -13.64
N SER A 210 -5.03 8.36 -14.65
CA SER A 210 -4.60 8.28 -16.06
C SER A 210 -3.66 9.40 -16.47
N HIS A 211 -3.66 10.52 -15.72
CA HIS A 211 -2.85 11.70 -16.00
C HIS A 211 -1.39 11.53 -15.57
N PHE A 212 -0.45 11.97 -16.40
CA PHE A 212 0.97 12.12 -16.07
C PHE A 212 1.36 13.56 -16.25
N ALA A 213 2.06 14.13 -15.26
CA ALA A 213 2.50 15.51 -15.31
C ALA A 213 3.44 15.74 -16.51
N ASP A 214 3.20 16.82 -17.23
CA ASP A 214 4.09 17.34 -18.27
C ASP A 214 5.14 18.32 -17.71
N GLU A 215 6.03 18.78 -18.56
CA GLU A 215 7.11 19.71 -18.17
C GLU A 215 6.54 21.03 -17.63
N ALA A 216 5.47 21.57 -18.22
CA ALA A 216 4.86 22.82 -17.79
C ALA A 216 4.28 22.70 -16.38
N GLU A 217 3.62 21.58 -16.07
CA GLU A 217 3.11 21.29 -14.73
C GLU A 217 4.25 21.15 -13.71
N ILE A 218 5.38 20.52 -14.10
CA ILE A 218 6.56 20.38 -13.23
C ILE A 218 7.18 21.74 -12.94
N LEU A 219 7.32 22.60 -13.93
CA LEU A 219 7.86 23.96 -13.76
C LEU A 219 6.94 24.86 -12.92
N GLY A 220 5.62 24.62 -12.96
CA GLY A 220 4.59 25.33 -12.19
C GLY A 220 4.42 24.86 -10.75
N LYS A 221 5.19 23.87 -10.26
CA LYS A 221 5.07 23.34 -8.90
C LYS A 221 5.28 24.41 -7.83
N GLU A 222 4.45 24.33 -6.79
CA GLU A 222 4.56 25.22 -5.63
C GLU A 222 5.68 24.76 -4.66
N LYS A 223 6.14 25.67 -3.83
CA LYS A 223 7.13 25.38 -2.75
C LYS A 223 6.47 24.59 -1.61
N GLU A 224 6.01 23.38 -1.95
CA GLU A 224 5.24 22.52 -1.08
C GLU A 224 5.85 21.11 -0.99
N VAL A 225 6.01 20.63 0.24
CA VAL A 225 6.29 19.22 0.57
C VAL A 225 4.97 18.56 0.94
N LEU A 226 4.66 17.43 0.33
CA LEU A 226 3.42 16.70 0.53
C LEU A 226 3.66 15.37 1.23
N ILE A 227 2.82 15.05 2.19
CA ILE A 227 2.63 13.70 2.73
C ILE A 227 1.20 13.29 2.47
N VAL A 228 0.97 12.12 1.86
CA VAL A 228 -0.34 11.48 1.74
C VAL A 228 -0.26 10.13 2.41
N ALA A 229 -0.93 9.98 3.56
CA ALA A 229 -0.83 8.76 4.35
C ALA A 229 -2.03 8.56 5.28
N ARG A 230 -2.35 7.28 5.56
CA ARG A 230 -3.15 6.95 6.73
C ARG A 230 -2.35 7.32 7.99
N MET A 231 -2.99 7.99 8.93
CA MET A 231 -2.34 8.40 10.18
C MET A 231 -2.28 7.24 11.18
N ASP A 232 -1.29 6.43 11.00
CA ASP A 232 -0.94 5.23 11.75
C ASP A 232 0.57 5.28 12.01
N GLU A 233 0.97 5.59 13.25
CA GLU A 233 2.37 5.75 13.61
C GLU A 233 3.19 4.48 13.43
N ARG A 234 2.60 3.31 13.62
CA ARG A 234 3.30 2.04 13.49
C ARG A 234 3.82 1.83 12.06
N ALA A 235 2.97 2.13 11.07
CA ALA A 235 3.29 1.94 9.66
C ALA A 235 3.95 3.18 9.05
N LYS A 236 3.42 4.38 9.30
CA LYS A 236 3.75 5.59 8.54
C LYS A 236 4.76 6.52 9.22
N ARG A 237 4.97 6.37 10.54
CA ARG A 237 5.97 7.13 11.33
C ARG A 237 5.94 8.65 11.08
N LEU A 238 4.72 9.25 11.03
CA LEU A 238 4.59 10.68 10.80
C LEU A 238 5.26 11.53 11.92
N SER A 239 5.46 10.94 13.10
CA SER A 239 6.27 11.60 14.15
C SER A 239 7.69 11.89 13.69
N GLU A 240 8.29 11.02 12.89
CA GLU A 240 9.61 11.25 12.28
C GLU A 240 9.53 12.37 11.23
N ALA A 241 8.49 12.39 10.40
CA ALA A 241 8.26 13.46 9.44
C ALA A 241 8.20 14.85 10.12
N LEU A 242 7.45 14.95 11.23
CA LEU A 242 7.37 16.21 12.00
C LEU A 242 8.71 16.60 12.63
N LYS A 243 9.50 15.64 13.11
CA LYS A 243 10.86 15.91 13.63
C LYS A 243 11.80 16.40 12.54
N ILE A 244 11.72 15.81 11.35
CA ILE A 244 12.49 16.23 10.17
C ILE A 244 12.08 17.64 9.77
N TRP A 245 10.77 17.89 9.66
CA TRP A 245 10.25 19.21 9.30
C TRP A 245 10.68 20.31 10.30
N ARG A 246 10.69 19.98 11.60
CA ARG A 246 11.23 20.88 12.61
C ARG A 246 12.69 21.28 12.37
N ARG A 247 13.52 20.34 11.87
CA ARG A 247 14.91 20.66 11.50
C ARG A 247 14.95 21.59 10.30
N VAL A 248 14.10 21.36 9.30
CA VAL A 248 13.96 22.23 8.14
C VAL A 248 13.53 23.63 8.56
N GLU A 249 12.50 23.78 9.40
CA GLU A 249 12.08 25.10 9.89
C GLU A 249 13.17 25.82 10.68
N ARG A 250 13.89 25.10 11.54
CA ARG A 250 14.95 25.66 12.38
C ARG A 250 16.21 26.05 11.60
N SER A 251 16.44 25.46 10.43
CA SER A 251 17.59 25.84 9.59
C SER A 251 17.48 27.25 9.03
N GLY A 252 16.27 27.80 8.90
CA GLY A 252 16.01 29.11 8.30
C GLY A 252 16.26 29.18 6.79
N GLN A 253 16.74 28.08 6.15
CA GLN A 253 17.19 28.09 4.75
C GLN A 253 16.06 28.09 3.71
N CYS A 254 14.86 27.62 4.08
CA CYS A 254 13.74 27.46 3.16
C CYS A 254 12.45 28.08 3.73
N PRO A 255 12.39 29.40 4.00
CA PRO A 255 11.29 30.01 4.74
C PRO A 255 9.96 30.01 3.99
N GLU A 256 9.98 29.91 2.67
CA GLU A 256 8.78 29.94 1.80
C GLU A 256 8.13 28.57 1.63
N TRP A 257 8.81 27.49 2.04
CA TRP A 257 8.30 26.14 1.89
C TRP A 257 7.34 25.75 3.00
N ARG A 258 6.30 25.03 2.66
CA ARG A 258 5.31 24.49 3.60
C ARG A 258 5.23 22.97 3.51
N LEU A 259 4.80 22.32 4.57
CA LEU A 259 4.46 20.90 4.64
C LEU A 259 2.96 20.75 4.69
N THR A 260 2.40 20.03 3.74
CA THR A 260 0.99 19.62 3.74
C THR A 260 0.87 18.14 4.03
N VAL A 261 0.07 17.80 5.05
CA VAL A 261 -0.19 16.42 5.48
C VAL A 261 -1.64 16.09 5.20
N VAL A 262 -1.85 15.19 4.23
CA VAL A 262 -3.17 14.75 3.79
C VAL A 262 -3.44 13.34 4.28
N GLY A 263 -4.62 13.12 4.84
CA GLY A 263 -5.09 11.83 5.33
C GLY A 263 -5.71 11.89 6.71
N GLY A 264 -6.20 10.77 7.17
CA GLY A 264 -6.81 10.61 8.50
C GLY A 264 -6.43 9.27 9.09
N GLY A 265 -6.82 9.05 10.34
CA GLY A 265 -6.54 7.81 11.05
C GLY A 265 -6.55 7.99 12.56
N THR A 266 -6.25 6.91 13.27
CA THR A 266 -6.33 6.85 14.74
C THR A 266 -5.42 7.85 15.45
N ASP A 267 -4.27 8.17 14.82
CA ASP A 267 -3.25 9.04 15.43
C ASP A 267 -3.37 10.52 15.01
N TRP A 268 -4.46 10.90 14.32
CA TRP A 268 -4.70 12.25 13.80
C TRP A 268 -4.52 13.36 14.85
N GLU A 269 -5.25 13.28 15.95
CA GLU A 269 -5.20 14.30 16.99
C GLU A 269 -3.85 14.32 17.73
N TRP A 270 -3.20 13.17 17.84
CA TRP A 270 -1.88 13.10 18.43
C TRP A 270 -0.83 13.83 17.60
N TYR A 271 -0.83 13.67 16.28
CA TYR A 271 0.10 14.40 15.40
C TYR A 271 -0.12 15.91 15.42
N LYS A 272 -1.37 16.36 15.44
CA LYS A 272 -1.69 17.80 15.56
C LYS A 272 -1.19 18.38 16.88
N ARG A 273 -1.40 17.66 18.00
CA ARG A 273 -0.85 18.07 19.30
C ARG A 273 0.68 18.09 19.29
N MET A 274 1.31 17.10 18.67
CA MET A 274 2.77 17.02 18.55
C MET A 274 3.33 18.19 17.74
N ALA A 275 2.74 18.51 16.59
CA ALA A 275 3.15 19.67 15.78
C ALA A 275 3.07 20.99 16.56
N ARG A 276 1.98 21.21 17.32
CA ARG A 276 1.82 22.36 18.21
C ARG A 276 2.90 22.41 19.30
N ARG A 277 3.18 21.29 19.98
CA ARG A 277 4.23 21.21 21.02
C ARG A 277 5.63 21.42 20.44
N MET A 278 5.86 21.08 19.20
CA MET A 278 7.11 21.34 18.49
C MET A 278 7.22 22.78 17.97
N HIS A 279 6.16 23.59 18.10
CA HIS A 279 6.06 24.96 17.59
C HIS A 279 6.27 25.05 16.08
N LEU A 280 5.79 24.04 15.31
CA LEU A 280 5.84 24.08 13.85
C LEU A 280 4.91 25.16 13.31
N LYS A 281 5.43 26.01 12.42
CA LYS A 281 4.72 27.17 11.86
C LYS A 281 4.15 26.90 10.46
N ARG A 282 4.80 26.04 9.69
CA ARG A 282 4.56 25.86 8.27
C ARG A 282 4.09 24.43 7.96
N VAL A 283 3.30 23.85 8.83
CA VAL A 283 2.65 22.55 8.64
C VAL A 283 1.13 22.70 8.62
N THR A 284 0.50 22.11 7.62
CA THR A 284 -0.96 22.06 7.48
C THR A 284 -1.44 20.61 7.46
N PHE A 285 -2.46 20.32 8.27
CA PHE A 285 -3.15 19.03 8.28
C PHE A 285 -4.53 19.23 7.65
N THR A 286 -4.80 18.55 6.54
CA THR A 286 -6.06 18.73 5.77
C THR A 286 -7.15 17.75 6.13
N GLY A 287 -6.81 16.68 6.85
CA GLY A 287 -7.72 15.56 7.04
C GLY A 287 -7.79 14.66 5.82
N ARG A 288 -8.75 13.75 5.86
CA ARG A 288 -9.02 12.86 4.74
C ARG A 288 -9.65 13.64 3.60
N GLN A 289 -9.16 13.41 2.39
CA GLN A 289 -9.64 14.03 1.15
C GLN A 289 -10.12 12.94 0.20
N GLU A 290 -11.17 13.22 -0.55
CA GLU A 290 -11.70 12.33 -1.59
C GLU A 290 -10.87 12.43 -2.86
N ASP A 291 -10.54 13.65 -3.28
CA ASP A 291 -9.66 13.93 -4.41
C ASP A 291 -8.28 14.39 -3.92
N LEU A 292 -7.26 13.61 -4.27
CA LEU A 292 -5.86 13.90 -3.95
C LEU A 292 -5.14 14.65 -5.07
N THR A 293 -5.76 14.72 -6.26
CA THR A 293 -5.18 15.33 -7.46
C THR A 293 -4.67 16.76 -7.23
N PRO A 294 -5.42 17.68 -6.59
CA PRO A 294 -4.95 19.04 -6.36
C PRO A 294 -3.69 19.11 -5.48
N TYR A 295 -3.54 18.17 -4.55
CA TYR A 295 -2.37 18.10 -3.66
C TYR A 295 -1.14 17.60 -4.41
N TYR A 296 -1.27 16.52 -5.18
CA TYR A 296 -0.17 16.01 -6.00
C TYR A 296 0.25 17.03 -7.08
N ARG A 297 -0.69 17.72 -7.70
CA ARG A 297 -0.38 18.73 -8.72
C ARG A 297 0.42 19.90 -8.17
N ARG A 298 0.11 20.40 -6.98
CA ARG A 298 0.83 21.52 -6.37
C ARG A 298 2.21 21.16 -5.87
N ALA A 299 2.34 20.02 -5.18
CA ALA A 299 3.54 19.67 -4.45
C ALA A 299 4.75 19.45 -5.37
N ALA A 300 5.88 20.09 -5.02
CA ALA A 300 7.14 19.87 -5.72
C ALA A 300 7.94 18.69 -5.15
N VAL A 301 7.72 18.34 -3.87
CA VAL A 301 8.41 17.26 -3.17
C VAL A 301 7.40 16.40 -2.44
N PHE A 302 7.57 15.09 -2.49
CA PHE A 302 6.79 14.12 -1.73
C PHE A 302 7.66 13.50 -0.64
N MET A 303 7.14 13.45 0.58
CA MET A 303 7.86 12.95 1.75
C MET A 303 7.21 11.67 2.28
N MET A 304 7.98 10.59 2.38
CA MET A 304 7.51 9.32 2.95
C MET A 304 8.48 8.81 4.03
N THR A 305 7.96 8.65 5.25
CA THR A 305 8.73 8.17 6.41
C THR A 305 8.29 6.79 6.90
N SER A 306 7.55 6.05 6.09
CA SER A 306 6.98 4.75 6.43
C SER A 306 8.02 3.77 7.00
N ALA A 307 7.61 2.96 7.97
CA ALA A 307 8.43 1.87 8.51
C ALA A 307 8.45 0.67 7.56
N TYR A 308 7.35 0.45 6.90
CA TYR A 308 7.15 -0.61 5.91
C TYR A 308 6.01 -0.24 4.97
N GLU A 309 6.06 -0.77 3.76
CA GLU A 309 5.03 -0.68 2.72
C GLU A 309 4.99 -1.98 1.94
N GLY A 310 3.81 -2.38 1.48
CA GLY A 310 3.73 -3.41 0.45
C GLY A 310 4.26 -2.89 -0.89
N TRP A 311 3.82 -1.67 -1.26
CA TRP A 311 4.22 -1.01 -2.50
C TRP A 311 4.47 0.49 -2.34
N GLY A 312 3.57 1.17 -1.64
CA GLY A 312 3.61 2.63 -1.54
C GLY A 312 2.88 3.30 -2.71
N ILE A 313 1.57 3.04 -2.86
CA ILE A 313 0.75 3.61 -3.96
C ILE A 313 0.88 5.13 -4.01
N THR A 314 0.83 5.82 -2.87
CA THR A 314 0.97 7.28 -2.82
C THR A 314 2.36 7.77 -3.26
N LEU A 315 3.38 6.91 -3.21
CA LEU A 315 4.70 7.18 -3.72
C LEU A 315 4.72 7.15 -5.24
N THR A 316 4.18 6.09 -5.85
CA THR A 316 4.06 6.01 -7.33
C THR A 316 3.13 7.08 -7.89
N GLU A 317 2.05 7.40 -7.19
CA GLU A 317 1.18 8.54 -7.56
C GLU A 317 1.93 9.87 -7.49
N SER A 318 2.74 10.11 -6.47
CA SER A 318 3.53 11.34 -6.38
C SER A 318 4.51 11.49 -7.56
N GLN A 319 5.12 10.38 -7.98
CA GLN A 319 5.97 10.35 -9.18
C GLN A 319 5.18 10.69 -10.44
N GLN A 320 4.00 10.10 -10.60
CA GLN A 320 3.11 10.34 -11.74
C GLN A 320 2.77 11.82 -11.91
N PHE A 321 2.59 12.53 -10.81
CA PHE A 321 2.32 13.96 -10.80
C PHE A 321 3.58 14.83 -10.73
N GLY A 322 4.78 14.28 -10.84
CA GLY A 322 6.03 15.04 -10.85
C GLY A 322 6.41 15.66 -9.49
N ALA A 323 5.93 15.12 -8.38
CA ALA A 323 6.44 15.47 -7.06
C ALA A 323 7.62 14.55 -6.72
N VAL A 324 8.80 15.14 -6.49
CA VAL A 324 10.03 14.36 -6.26
C VAL A 324 9.97 13.63 -4.93
N PRO A 325 10.02 12.30 -4.90
CA PRO A 325 9.99 11.54 -3.67
C PRO A 325 11.30 11.65 -2.87
N VAL A 326 11.17 11.87 -1.56
CA VAL A 326 12.23 11.66 -0.57
C VAL A 326 11.72 10.61 0.40
N VAL A 327 12.42 9.50 0.53
CA VAL A 327 11.92 8.31 1.23
C VAL A 327 12.98 7.68 2.12
N TYR A 328 12.58 7.04 3.21
CA TYR A 328 13.48 6.18 3.98
C TYR A 328 13.68 4.83 3.30
N ASN A 329 14.93 4.33 3.29
CA ASN A 329 15.25 2.96 2.90
C ASN A 329 14.82 1.97 4.00
N SER A 330 13.53 1.71 4.10
CA SER A 330 12.91 0.94 5.19
C SER A 330 12.17 -0.32 4.74
N TYR A 331 12.00 -0.53 3.43
CA TYR A 331 11.32 -1.70 2.87
C TYR A 331 11.91 -2.07 1.51
N THR A 332 11.85 -3.36 1.17
CA THR A 332 12.62 -3.91 0.04
C THR A 332 12.05 -3.57 -1.33
N SER A 333 10.71 -3.46 -1.48
CA SER A 333 10.08 -3.08 -2.77
C SER A 333 10.36 -1.62 -3.18
N LEU A 334 10.98 -0.81 -2.32
CA LEU A 334 11.34 0.57 -2.63
C LEU A 334 12.26 0.68 -3.84
N SER A 335 13.21 -0.26 -3.99
CA SER A 335 14.16 -0.29 -5.11
C SER A 335 13.49 -0.46 -6.48
N ASP A 336 12.28 -1.03 -6.53
CA ASP A 336 11.51 -1.13 -7.76
C ASP A 336 10.89 0.20 -8.16
N VAL A 337 10.64 1.08 -7.17
CA VAL A 337 9.88 2.34 -7.36
C VAL A 337 10.80 3.55 -7.52
N VAL A 338 11.85 3.64 -6.71
CA VAL A 338 12.74 4.83 -6.67
C VAL A 338 14.18 4.44 -6.97
N THR A 339 14.76 5.06 -7.99
CA THR A 339 16.20 5.06 -8.26
C THR A 339 16.82 6.26 -7.54
N ASP A 340 17.69 6.00 -6.55
CA ASP A 340 18.31 7.05 -5.73
C ASP A 340 19.13 8.03 -6.57
N GLY A 341 18.94 9.32 -6.32
CA GLY A 341 19.62 10.39 -7.05
C GLY A 341 19.06 10.69 -8.44
N GLU A 342 18.20 9.83 -9.00
CA GLU A 342 17.61 9.95 -10.33
C GLU A 342 16.11 10.28 -10.27
N SER A 343 15.27 9.33 -9.82
CA SER A 343 13.81 9.51 -9.73
C SER A 343 13.32 9.87 -8.33
N GLY A 344 14.22 10.09 -7.39
CA GLY A 344 13.97 10.48 -6.00
C GLY A 344 15.22 10.39 -5.16
N LEU A 345 15.07 10.59 -3.84
CA LEU A 345 16.15 10.45 -2.87
C LEU A 345 15.81 9.36 -1.84
N VAL A 346 16.70 8.39 -1.69
CA VAL A 346 16.57 7.27 -0.76
C VAL A 346 17.52 7.51 0.42
N ILE A 347 16.95 7.73 1.60
CA ILE A 347 17.68 8.12 2.80
C ILE A 347 17.83 6.90 3.74
N PRO A 348 18.99 6.68 4.37
CA PRO A 348 19.13 5.62 5.35
C PRO A 348 18.06 5.68 6.44
N ASP A 349 17.46 4.51 6.76
CA ASP A 349 16.32 4.46 7.69
C ASP A 349 16.65 5.12 9.04
N LYS A 350 15.70 5.88 9.57
CA LYS A 350 15.81 6.65 10.84
C LYS A 350 16.90 7.73 10.89
N ASN A 351 17.53 8.07 9.79
CA ASN A 351 18.49 9.18 9.74
C ASN A 351 17.77 10.51 9.43
N ALA A 352 17.11 11.07 10.45
CA ALA A 352 16.36 12.32 10.34
C ALA A 352 17.23 13.54 9.95
N SER A 353 18.52 13.51 10.27
CA SER A 353 19.45 14.60 9.91
C SER A 353 19.77 14.56 8.41
N ALA A 354 20.11 13.39 7.87
CA ALA A 354 20.33 13.21 6.43
C ALA A 354 19.05 13.51 5.64
N TYR A 355 17.89 13.11 6.16
CA TYR A 355 16.60 13.39 5.52
C TYR A 355 16.32 14.91 5.44
N ALA A 356 16.51 15.63 6.53
CA ALA A 356 16.34 17.09 6.55
C ALA A 356 17.31 17.78 5.58
N ALA A 357 18.58 17.36 5.54
CA ALA A 357 19.58 17.89 4.62
C ALA A 357 19.19 17.62 3.14
N ALA A 358 18.69 16.43 2.84
CA ALA A 358 18.19 16.07 1.50
C ALA A 358 17.00 16.94 1.07
N LEU A 359 16.02 17.15 1.97
CA LEU A 359 14.89 18.05 1.71
C LEU A 359 15.37 19.48 1.44
N ILE A 360 16.23 20.05 2.29
CA ILE A 360 16.78 21.41 2.12
C ILE A 360 17.53 21.51 0.78
N GLY A 361 18.33 20.50 0.43
CA GLY A 361 19.04 20.46 -0.84
C GLY A 361 18.12 20.47 -2.06
N LEU A 362 17.00 19.71 -2.02
CA LEU A 362 15.98 19.73 -3.10
C LEU A 362 15.19 21.04 -3.12
N MET A 363 14.86 21.60 -1.98
CA MET A 363 14.12 22.87 -1.87
C MET A 363 14.91 24.02 -2.50
N ASN A 364 16.22 24.08 -2.26
CA ASN A 364 17.12 25.12 -2.77
C ASN A 364 17.58 24.85 -4.23
N GLY A 365 17.64 23.59 -4.62
CA GLY A 365 18.15 23.16 -5.93
C GLY A 365 17.05 23.04 -7.00
N LYS A 366 16.47 24.15 -7.48
CA LYS A 366 15.35 24.15 -8.44
C LYS A 366 15.61 23.27 -9.67
N GLN A 367 16.70 23.49 -10.40
CA GLN A 367 17.03 22.73 -11.61
C GLN A 367 17.24 21.23 -11.36
N ARG A 368 17.87 20.87 -10.22
CA ARG A 368 18.04 19.47 -9.83
C ARG A 368 16.68 18.83 -9.55
N ARG A 369 15.82 19.53 -8.83
CA ARG A 369 14.48 19.05 -8.49
C ARG A 369 13.62 18.83 -9.74
N GLU A 370 13.65 19.78 -10.71
CA GLU A 370 12.89 19.67 -11.96
C GLU A 370 13.37 18.49 -12.81
N ARG A 371 14.68 18.31 -12.98
CA ARG A 371 15.22 17.12 -13.69
C ARG A 371 14.79 15.82 -13.00
N MET A 372 14.89 15.77 -11.67
CA MET A 372 14.48 14.59 -10.91
C MET A 372 12.98 14.33 -10.98
N ALA A 373 12.16 15.37 -11.09
CA ALA A 373 10.70 15.26 -11.29
C ALA A 373 10.36 14.64 -12.65
N LEU A 374 11.03 15.05 -13.72
CA LEU A 374 10.89 14.43 -15.05
C LEU A 374 11.25 12.94 -15.01
N SER A 375 12.38 12.59 -14.39
CA SER A 375 12.79 11.19 -14.22
C SER A 375 11.80 10.41 -13.36
N ALA A 376 11.20 11.04 -12.35
CA ALA A 376 10.18 10.42 -11.51
C ALA A 376 8.90 10.10 -12.30
N VAL A 377 8.43 11.03 -13.14
CA VAL A 377 7.27 10.81 -14.02
C VAL A 377 7.53 9.64 -14.97
N GLU A 378 8.71 9.60 -15.61
CA GLU A 378 9.06 8.50 -16.51
C GLU A 378 9.15 7.15 -15.77
N ALA A 379 9.73 7.13 -14.58
CA ALA A 379 9.75 5.95 -13.72
C ALA A 379 8.33 5.47 -13.36
N GLY A 380 7.40 6.39 -13.11
CA GLY A 380 5.99 6.09 -12.82
C GLY A 380 5.23 5.45 -13.98
N ARG A 381 5.59 5.76 -15.26
CA ARG A 381 4.93 5.21 -16.45
C ARG A 381 4.96 3.68 -16.56
N ARG A 382 5.87 3.02 -15.85
CA ARG A 382 5.93 1.55 -15.77
C ARG A 382 4.70 0.95 -15.08
N TYR A 383 4.03 1.75 -14.23
CA TYR A 383 2.91 1.33 -13.39
C TYR A 383 1.55 1.85 -13.89
N GLU A 384 1.52 2.37 -15.10
CA GLU A 384 0.28 2.74 -15.80
C GLU A 384 -0.71 1.56 -15.80
N SER A 385 -1.98 1.85 -15.52
CA SER A 385 -3.00 0.81 -15.30
C SER A 385 -3.11 -0.19 -16.44
N GLY A 386 -3.06 0.28 -17.69
CA GLY A 386 -3.09 -0.59 -18.87
C GLY A 386 -1.90 -1.56 -18.94
N LYS A 387 -0.69 -1.09 -18.63
CA LYS A 387 0.52 -1.94 -18.66
C LYS A 387 0.49 -3.00 -17.56
N VAL A 388 0.07 -2.61 -16.36
CA VAL A 388 -0.04 -3.56 -15.24
C VAL A 388 -1.17 -4.55 -15.48
N SER A 389 -2.31 -4.09 -15.98
CA SER A 389 -3.45 -4.95 -16.30
C SER A 389 -3.11 -5.96 -17.40
N ALA A 390 -2.33 -5.58 -18.42
CA ALA A 390 -1.86 -6.51 -19.44
C ALA A 390 -1.05 -7.68 -18.84
N ARG A 391 -0.21 -7.43 -17.83
CA ARG A 391 0.54 -8.49 -17.11
C ARG A 391 -0.39 -9.44 -16.33
N TRP A 392 -1.47 -8.90 -15.77
CA TRP A 392 -2.50 -9.72 -15.13
C TRP A 392 -3.22 -10.62 -16.14
N ILE A 393 -3.61 -10.07 -17.30
CA ILE A 393 -4.30 -10.81 -18.35
C ILE A 393 -3.40 -11.91 -18.91
N GLU A 394 -2.12 -11.64 -19.15
CA GLU A 394 -1.13 -12.64 -19.58
C GLU A 394 -1.01 -13.79 -18.56
N LEU A 395 -0.99 -13.47 -17.26
CA LEU A 395 -1.00 -14.48 -16.20
C LEU A 395 -2.28 -15.33 -16.27
N PHE A 396 -3.44 -14.70 -16.40
CA PHE A 396 -4.72 -15.40 -16.44
C PHE A 396 -4.82 -16.33 -17.66
N GLU A 397 -4.42 -15.86 -18.83
CA GLU A 397 -4.38 -16.68 -20.05
C GLU A 397 -3.43 -17.87 -19.91
N THR A 398 -2.28 -17.67 -19.26
CA THR A 398 -1.33 -18.75 -19.00
C THR A 398 -1.93 -19.81 -18.10
N LEU A 399 -2.62 -19.40 -17.02
CA LEU A 399 -3.27 -20.32 -16.08
C LEU A 399 -4.42 -21.11 -16.72
N LEU A 400 -5.14 -20.51 -17.66
CA LEU A 400 -6.27 -21.17 -18.35
C LEU A 400 -5.81 -22.13 -19.46
N LYS A 401 -4.59 -21.96 -20.00
CA LYS A 401 -4.01 -22.87 -21.02
C LYS A 401 -3.41 -24.15 -20.45
N HIS A 402 -3.02 -24.13 -19.17
CA HIS A 402 -2.45 -25.31 -18.50
C HIS A 402 -3.57 -26.12 -17.84
N GLU A 403 -4.28 -26.92 -18.64
CA GLU A 403 -5.19 -28.00 -18.19
C GLU A 403 -4.42 -29.24 -17.75
#